data_74bd2cca6586efe9418da6c8a7d3cb44
#
_entry.id   74bd2cca6586efe9418da6c8a7d3cb44
#
_cell.length_a   1.000
_cell.length_b   1.000
_cell.length_c   1.000
_cell.angle_alpha   90.00
_cell.angle_beta   90.00
_cell.angle_gamma   90.00
#
_symmetry.space_group_name_H-M   'P 1'
#
loop_
_entity.id
_entity.type
_entity.pdbx_description
1 polymer ?
#
loop_
_entity_poly.entity_id
_entity_poly.type
_entity_poly.pdbx_seq_one_letter_code
_entity_poly.pdbx_strand_id
1 'polypeptide(L)'
;MTIRGAAVSRRSILRVLASAASACALEGCSSLAGTAARFDAAELTANPTLLIATTRKPVNGARGKPWFGPDRAARMSVARAKLAAPDEGRFSLASIGLDDWRIETIEMVPKFGDLLGPAAGMRDVLLYVHGFNQTFETAALDAARLSNGIRFHGETMVFSWPSKAQLFDYGYDRESAMWSRDALEQVLSSLITSPAVGRVHIVAHSVGTMLTMEAIRQIYDRHGGVVAERIGTVVFASPDIDMDVFSSSVERIGPFASNITVITSTNDRALAVSRWIAGGITRVGAAEQAVLKRLGLHVIDASKQGWGIINHDLFLSNAQIRLVIRRAIDGQRTPAADGT
;
A
#
# COMPACT_ATOMS: atom_id res chain seq x y z
N MET A 1 -43.06 -21.60 -20.63
CA MET A 1 -43.11 -20.43 -19.78
C MET A 1 -41.77 -19.67 -19.96
N THR A 2 -41.79 -18.68 -20.83
CA THR A 2 -40.58 -18.06 -21.37
C THR A 2 -40.27 -16.79 -20.52
N ILE A 3 -39.17 -16.82 -19.79
CA ILE A 3 -38.73 -15.65 -18.99
C ILE A 3 -38.01 -14.70 -19.95
N ARG A 4 -38.65 -13.56 -20.24
CA ARG A 4 -38.01 -12.44 -20.98
C ARG A 4 -37.07 -11.70 -20.04
N GLY A 5 -35.77 -11.81 -20.29
CA GLY A 5 -34.77 -10.97 -19.64
C GLY A 5 -34.94 -9.52 -20.09
N ALA A 6 -35.16 -8.62 -19.14
CA ALA A 6 -35.23 -7.18 -19.40
C ALA A 6 -33.81 -6.67 -19.70
N ALA A 7 -33.59 -6.24 -20.96
CA ALA A 7 -32.37 -5.57 -21.36
C ALA A 7 -32.28 -4.18 -20.70
N VAL A 8 -31.34 -4.00 -19.81
CA VAL A 8 -31.06 -2.70 -19.19
C VAL A 8 -30.42 -1.79 -20.23
N SER A 9 -31.05 -0.67 -20.55
CA SER A 9 -30.59 0.24 -21.60
C SER A 9 -29.31 0.99 -21.15
N ARG A 10 -28.40 1.26 -22.10
CA ARG A 10 -27.18 2.07 -21.85
C ARG A 10 -27.48 3.44 -21.23
N ARG A 11 -28.66 4.01 -21.50
CA ARG A 11 -29.12 5.28 -20.91
C ARG A 11 -29.48 5.15 -19.42
N SER A 12 -29.95 4.00 -18.98
CA SER A 12 -30.22 3.73 -17.55
C SER A 12 -28.93 3.60 -16.76
N ILE A 13 -27.91 2.98 -17.34
CA ILE A 13 -26.57 2.84 -16.75
C ILE A 13 -25.90 4.21 -16.59
N LEU A 14 -25.99 5.08 -17.61
CA LEU A 14 -25.44 6.44 -17.55
C LEU A 14 -26.15 7.32 -16.51
N ARG A 15 -27.45 7.13 -16.30
CA ARG A 15 -28.21 7.89 -15.26
C ARG A 15 -27.85 7.43 -13.85
N VAL A 16 -27.64 6.15 -13.62
CA VAL A 16 -27.19 5.61 -12.32
C VAL A 16 -25.76 6.04 -12.02
N LEU A 17 -24.87 6.04 -13.02
CA LEU A 17 -23.49 6.53 -12.88
C LEU A 17 -23.46 8.06 -12.65
N ALA A 18 -24.32 8.83 -13.32
CA ALA A 18 -24.41 10.27 -13.10
C ALA A 18 -24.98 10.61 -11.71
N SER A 19 -25.95 9.84 -11.21
CA SER A 19 -26.51 10.03 -9.87
C SER A 19 -25.51 9.65 -8.77
N ALA A 20 -24.72 8.58 -8.97
CA ALA A 20 -23.65 8.21 -8.06
C ALA A 20 -22.48 9.22 -8.10
N ALA A 21 -22.15 9.74 -9.28
CA ALA A 21 -21.12 10.77 -9.43
C ALA A 21 -21.54 12.13 -8.82
N SER A 22 -22.82 12.51 -8.91
CA SER A 22 -23.32 13.74 -8.27
C SER A 22 -23.38 13.65 -6.74
N ALA A 23 -23.72 12.49 -6.18
CA ALA A 23 -23.66 12.26 -4.73
C ALA A 23 -22.22 12.25 -4.23
N CYS A 24 -21.28 11.64 -4.98
CA CYS A 24 -19.86 11.64 -4.64
C CYS A 24 -19.18 13.01 -4.84
N ALA A 25 -19.64 13.84 -5.78
CA ALA A 25 -19.02 15.14 -6.03
C ALA A 25 -19.36 16.20 -4.97
N LEU A 26 -20.50 16.09 -4.30
CA LEU A 26 -20.89 16.99 -3.20
C LEU A 26 -20.32 16.55 -1.83
N GLU A 27 -20.02 15.26 -1.64
CA GLU A 27 -19.43 14.75 -0.40
C GLU A 27 -17.92 14.49 -0.53
N GLY A 28 -17.37 14.41 -1.74
CA GLY A 28 -15.96 14.18 -2.01
C GLY A 28 -15.02 15.31 -1.56
N CYS A 29 -15.51 16.54 -1.43
CA CYS A 29 -14.74 17.64 -0.83
C CYS A 29 -14.76 17.63 0.70
N SER A 30 -15.75 16.98 1.33
CA SER A 30 -15.81 16.85 2.79
C SER A 30 -15.15 15.57 3.31
N SER A 31 -14.97 14.53 2.49
CA SER A 31 -14.29 13.29 2.90
C SER A 31 -12.76 13.39 2.90
N LEU A 32 -12.19 14.41 2.26
CA LEU A 32 -10.78 14.79 2.49
C LEU A 32 -10.56 15.40 3.88
N ALA A 33 -11.61 15.88 4.55
CA ALA A 33 -11.57 16.39 5.91
C ALA A 33 -12.02 15.36 6.98
N GLY A 34 -12.50 14.19 6.55
CA GLY A 34 -12.98 13.13 7.44
C GLY A 34 -11.85 12.22 7.89
N THR A 35 -11.35 12.47 9.10
CA THR A 35 -10.42 11.60 9.85
C THR A 35 -8.97 11.54 9.34
N ALA A 36 -8.33 12.69 9.12
CA ALA A 36 -6.88 12.73 9.32
C ALA A 36 -6.63 12.25 10.76
N ALA A 37 -6.11 11.03 10.91
CA ALA A 37 -5.66 10.56 12.21
C ALA A 37 -4.72 11.64 12.73
N ARG A 38 -5.03 12.24 13.88
CA ARG A 38 -4.15 13.20 14.52
C ARG A 38 -2.86 12.47 14.83
N PHE A 39 -1.85 12.68 14.01
CA PHE A 39 -0.50 12.28 14.34
C PHE A 39 -0.02 13.30 15.36
N ASP A 40 0.29 12.82 16.54
CA ASP A 40 0.96 13.65 17.51
C ASP A 40 2.36 13.94 16.96
N ALA A 41 2.71 15.22 16.79
CA ALA A 41 4.03 15.62 16.31
C ALA A 41 5.16 15.08 17.20
N ALA A 42 4.90 14.86 18.48
CA ALA A 42 5.79 14.19 19.43
C ALA A 42 6.04 12.69 19.10
N GLU A 43 5.24 12.08 18.23
CA GLU A 43 5.42 10.69 17.78
C GLU A 43 6.33 10.54 16.57
N LEU A 44 6.87 11.64 16.03
CA LEU A 44 7.80 11.61 14.91
C LEU A 44 9.03 10.78 15.25
N THR A 45 9.22 9.68 14.55
CA THR A 45 10.51 8.99 14.57
C THR A 45 11.56 9.92 13.98
N ALA A 46 12.78 9.90 14.52
CA ALA A 46 13.85 10.83 14.18
C ALA A 46 14.35 10.74 12.73
N ASN A 47 13.66 10.02 11.84
CA ASN A 47 14.12 9.84 10.46
C ASN A 47 13.08 10.32 9.44
N PRO A 48 13.17 11.59 9.00
CA PRO A 48 12.30 12.13 7.96
C PRO A 48 12.69 11.69 6.55
N THR A 49 13.51 10.65 6.38
CA THR A 49 13.97 10.16 5.08
C THR A 49 13.10 8.99 4.63
N LEU A 50 12.64 9.06 3.38
CA LEU A 50 11.89 7.99 2.72
C LEU A 50 12.70 7.48 1.53
N LEU A 51 12.90 6.16 1.47
CA LEU A 51 13.46 5.50 0.30
C LEU A 51 12.36 5.30 -0.74
N ILE A 52 12.70 5.51 -2.01
CA ILE A 52 11.75 5.45 -3.12
C ILE A 52 12.25 4.48 -4.17
N ALA A 53 11.38 3.57 -4.58
CA ALA A 53 11.49 2.84 -5.84
C ALA A 53 10.21 3.10 -6.64
N THR A 54 10.33 3.49 -7.91
CA THR A 54 9.15 3.84 -8.70
C THR A 54 9.32 3.48 -10.17
N THR A 55 8.23 3.01 -10.76
CA THR A 55 8.08 2.76 -12.20
C THR A 55 7.31 3.88 -12.91
N ARG A 56 7.04 4.98 -12.20
CA ARG A 56 6.45 6.19 -12.76
C ARG A 56 7.46 6.99 -13.57
N LYS A 57 6.99 7.61 -14.64
CA LYS A 57 7.80 8.50 -15.46
C LYS A 57 8.15 9.77 -14.68
N PRO A 58 9.45 10.15 -14.60
CA PRO A 58 9.84 11.44 -14.04
C PRO A 58 9.20 12.58 -14.83
N VAL A 59 8.75 13.61 -14.13
CA VAL A 59 8.21 14.82 -14.75
C VAL A 59 9.28 15.90 -14.66
N ASN A 60 9.76 16.36 -15.81
CA ASN A 60 10.65 17.49 -15.91
C ASN A 60 9.84 18.77 -15.67
N GLY A 61 9.75 19.20 -14.42
CA GLY A 61 9.05 20.42 -14.04
C GLY A 61 9.93 21.30 -13.17
N ALA A 62 10.02 22.57 -13.54
CA ALA A 62 10.58 23.59 -12.68
C ALA A 62 9.88 23.56 -11.33
N ARG A 63 10.61 23.39 -10.22
CA ARG A 63 10.22 23.64 -8.82
C ARG A 63 8.79 23.29 -8.39
N GLY A 64 8.04 22.46 -9.15
CA GLY A 64 6.65 22.12 -8.90
C GLY A 64 6.43 20.62 -8.91
N LYS A 65 5.71 20.15 -7.96
CA LYS A 65 5.10 18.80 -7.93
C LYS A 65 4.23 18.61 -9.18
N PRO A 66 4.15 17.38 -9.70
CA PRO A 66 4.70 16.11 -9.20
C PRO A 66 6.12 15.85 -9.70
N TRP A 67 6.98 15.21 -8.87
CA TRP A 67 8.29 14.70 -9.32
C TRP A 67 8.17 13.48 -10.23
N PHE A 68 7.09 12.71 -10.09
CA PHE A 68 6.78 11.54 -10.90
C PHE A 68 5.30 11.57 -11.30
N GLY A 69 5.07 11.41 -12.61
CA GLY A 69 3.73 11.46 -13.19
C GLY A 69 2.97 10.13 -13.11
N PRO A 70 1.78 10.08 -13.74
CA PRO A 70 0.96 8.88 -13.78
C PRO A 70 1.38 7.87 -14.86
N ASP A 71 2.30 8.24 -15.76
CA ASP A 71 2.70 7.42 -16.88
C ASP A 71 3.77 6.40 -16.49
N ARG A 72 3.82 5.29 -17.24
CA ARG A 72 4.82 4.23 -17.07
C ARG A 72 6.18 4.69 -17.61
N ALA A 73 7.24 4.48 -16.82
CA ALA A 73 8.61 4.72 -17.25
C ALA A 73 9.20 3.44 -17.84
N ALA A 74 10.08 3.56 -18.84
CA ALA A 74 10.77 2.40 -19.43
C ALA A 74 11.69 1.67 -18.44
N ARG A 75 12.10 2.34 -17.35
CA ARG A 75 12.98 1.78 -16.30
C ARG A 75 12.52 2.28 -14.95
N MET A 76 12.73 1.46 -13.93
CA MET A 76 12.55 1.85 -12.53
C MET A 76 13.56 2.94 -12.15
N SER A 77 13.07 3.93 -11.41
CA SER A 77 13.89 4.96 -10.77
C SER A 77 13.97 4.71 -9.27
N VAL A 78 15.09 5.06 -8.66
CA VAL A 78 15.29 5.03 -7.21
C VAL A 78 15.74 6.39 -6.71
N ALA A 79 15.27 6.77 -5.52
CA ALA A 79 15.53 8.09 -4.95
C ALA A 79 15.43 8.07 -3.42
N ARG A 80 15.94 9.13 -2.78
CA ARG A 80 15.65 9.45 -1.38
C ARG A 80 14.84 10.73 -1.33
N ALA A 81 13.83 10.76 -0.46
CA ALA A 81 13.11 11.99 -0.16
C ALA A 81 13.36 12.43 1.28
N LYS A 82 13.51 13.73 1.48
CA LYS A 82 13.36 14.36 2.78
C LYS A 82 11.91 14.79 2.94
N LEU A 83 11.36 14.49 4.10
CA LEU A 83 10.01 14.87 4.48
C LEU A 83 10.06 15.96 5.53
N ALA A 84 9.17 16.95 5.44
CA ALA A 84 8.92 17.89 6.50
C ALA A 84 7.66 17.48 7.26
N ALA A 85 7.78 17.50 8.58
CA ALA A 85 6.63 17.44 9.46
C ALA A 85 5.86 18.77 9.46
N PRO A 86 4.61 18.77 9.95
CA PRO A 86 3.85 19.96 10.21
C PRO A 86 4.62 20.94 11.12
N ASP A 87 4.61 22.23 10.81
CA ASP A 87 5.22 23.28 11.65
C ASP A 87 4.38 23.47 12.93
N GLU A 88 4.95 23.20 14.09
CA GLU A 88 4.27 23.31 15.41
C GLU A 88 3.93 24.76 15.82
N GLY A 89 4.33 25.78 15.07
CA GLY A 89 4.32 27.18 15.52
C GLY A 89 3.34 28.12 14.83
N ARG A 90 2.60 27.70 13.82
CA ARG A 90 1.59 28.53 13.15
C ARG A 90 0.23 27.85 13.29
N PHE A 91 -0.86 28.62 13.18
CA PHE A 91 -2.21 28.07 13.03
C PHE A 91 -2.18 26.98 11.96
N SER A 92 -1.81 25.80 12.43
CA SER A 92 -1.61 24.63 11.59
C SER A 92 -2.99 24.15 11.16
N LEU A 93 -3.18 23.97 9.86
CA LEU A 93 -4.36 23.29 9.33
C LEU A 93 -4.48 21.85 9.88
N ALA A 94 -3.40 21.32 10.50
CA ALA A 94 -3.41 20.08 11.28
C ALA A 94 -4.39 20.13 12.46
N SER A 95 -4.65 21.32 13.03
CA SER A 95 -5.67 21.51 14.09
C SER A 95 -7.10 21.25 13.59
N ILE A 96 -7.32 21.31 12.28
CA ILE A 96 -8.58 21.00 11.59
C ILE A 96 -8.50 19.73 10.73
N GLY A 97 -7.45 18.89 10.95
CA GLY A 97 -7.32 17.59 10.30
C GLY A 97 -6.73 17.61 8.89
N LEU A 98 -6.23 18.73 8.40
CA LEU A 98 -5.47 18.83 7.16
C LEU A 98 -4.00 18.57 7.49
N ASP A 99 -3.49 17.48 6.96
CA ASP A 99 -2.14 17.01 7.22
C ASP A 99 -1.11 17.83 6.44
N ASP A 100 -0.19 18.43 7.14
CA ASP A 100 0.84 19.31 6.59
C ASP A 100 2.16 18.58 6.28
N TRP A 101 2.19 17.25 6.31
CA TRP A 101 3.33 16.49 5.84
C TRP A 101 3.60 16.81 4.37
N ARG A 102 4.84 17.13 4.04
CA ARG A 102 5.25 17.44 2.68
C ARG A 102 6.59 16.81 2.33
N ILE A 103 6.78 16.53 1.07
CA ILE A 103 8.08 16.18 0.53
C ILE A 103 8.83 17.48 0.29
N GLU A 104 9.98 17.67 0.96
CA GLU A 104 10.83 18.85 0.78
C GLU A 104 11.74 18.70 -0.44
N THR A 105 12.45 17.58 -0.50
CA THR A 105 13.42 17.32 -1.57
C THR A 105 13.35 15.85 -2.00
N ILE A 106 13.68 15.61 -3.27
CA ILE A 106 13.96 14.28 -3.81
C ILE A 106 15.33 14.27 -4.44
N GLU A 107 16.18 13.37 -4.01
CA GLU A 107 17.49 13.10 -4.56
C GLU A 107 17.47 11.77 -5.32
N MET A 108 17.72 11.83 -6.63
CA MET A 108 17.81 10.63 -7.46
C MET A 108 19.08 9.85 -7.14
N VAL A 109 18.94 8.53 -7.01
CA VAL A 109 20.06 7.63 -6.72
C VAL A 109 20.37 6.79 -7.97
N PRO A 110 21.64 6.71 -8.41
CA PRO A 110 21.98 6.03 -9.66
C PRO A 110 21.70 4.53 -9.66
N LYS A 111 21.91 3.84 -8.52
CA LYS A 111 21.77 2.39 -8.38
C LYS A 111 21.02 2.05 -7.10
N PHE A 112 20.25 0.95 -7.14
CA PHE A 112 19.51 0.48 -5.97
C PHE A 112 20.41 0.19 -4.77
N GLY A 113 21.61 -0.38 -4.99
CA GLY A 113 22.57 -0.65 -3.91
C GLY A 113 23.03 0.60 -3.17
N ASP A 114 23.08 1.76 -3.85
CA ASP A 114 23.47 3.03 -3.23
C ASP A 114 22.33 3.61 -2.36
N LEU A 115 21.09 3.11 -2.54
CA LEU A 115 19.91 3.57 -1.81
C LEU A 115 19.99 3.27 -0.32
N LEU A 116 20.55 2.13 0.06
CA LEU A 116 20.63 1.69 1.45
C LEU A 116 21.85 2.26 2.20
N GLY A 117 22.76 2.93 1.48
CA GLY A 117 23.98 3.49 2.05
C GLY A 117 24.99 2.43 2.50
N PRO A 118 26.16 2.83 3.02
CA PRO A 118 27.13 1.92 3.58
C PRO A 118 26.57 1.24 4.83
N ALA A 119 26.81 -0.06 4.96
CA ALA A 119 26.29 -0.87 6.05
C ALA A 119 26.94 -0.47 7.39
N ALA A 120 26.30 0.44 8.10
CA ALA A 120 26.60 0.74 9.52
C ALA A 120 25.92 -0.26 10.48
N GLY A 121 25.53 -1.44 9.99
CA GLY A 121 24.72 -2.45 10.64
C GLY A 121 23.49 -2.84 9.84
N MET A 122 22.93 -4.01 10.09
CA MET A 122 21.68 -4.46 9.46
C MET A 122 20.51 -3.65 10.01
N ARG A 123 19.66 -3.11 9.11
CA ARG A 123 18.43 -2.41 9.47
C ARG A 123 17.25 -3.08 8.79
N ASP A 124 16.15 -3.21 9.53
CA ASP A 124 14.90 -3.68 8.96
C ASP A 124 14.32 -2.62 7.99
N VAL A 125 13.61 -3.07 6.98
CA VAL A 125 12.98 -2.22 5.98
C VAL A 125 11.48 -2.43 6.01
N LEU A 126 10.71 -1.34 6.12
CA LEU A 126 9.26 -1.32 5.89
C LEU A 126 9.01 -0.89 4.45
N LEU A 127 8.55 -1.80 3.62
CA LEU A 127 8.16 -1.52 2.24
C LEU A 127 6.65 -1.31 2.16
N TYR A 128 6.22 -0.14 1.72
CA TYR A 128 4.81 0.17 1.44
C TYR A 128 4.53 0.13 -0.05
N VAL A 129 3.45 -0.57 -0.45
CA VAL A 129 2.97 -0.66 -1.83
C VAL A 129 1.54 -0.13 -1.88
N HIS A 130 1.35 1.00 -2.55
CA HIS A 130 0.08 1.72 -2.55
C HIS A 130 -1.01 1.04 -3.40
N GLY A 131 -2.25 1.47 -3.19
CA GLY A 131 -3.44 1.01 -3.90
C GLY A 131 -3.80 1.82 -5.14
N PHE A 132 -5.04 1.63 -5.58
CA PHE A 132 -5.67 2.39 -6.67
C PHE A 132 -5.82 3.87 -6.32
N ASN A 133 -5.90 4.72 -7.35
CA ASN A 133 -6.23 6.15 -7.25
C ASN A 133 -5.24 6.96 -6.38
N GLN A 134 -3.94 6.67 -6.51
CA GLN A 134 -2.89 7.34 -5.76
C GLN A 134 -1.96 8.12 -6.68
N THR A 135 -1.64 9.38 -6.32
CA THR A 135 -0.51 10.10 -6.90
C THR A 135 0.81 9.58 -6.32
N PHE A 136 1.93 10.02 -6.88
CA PHE A 136 3.23 9.72 -6.29
C PHE A 136 3.34 10.31 -4.86
N GLU A 137 2.94 11.57 -4.70
CA GLU A 137 3.01 12.27 -3.42
C GLU A 137 2.14 11.62 -2.34
N THR A 138 0.89 11.27 -2.67
CA THR A 138 0.00 10.62 -1.69
C THR A 138 0.57 9.28 -1.27
N ALA A 139 1.08 8.47 -2.20
CA ALA A 139 1.70 7.18 -1.87
C ALA A 139 2.94 7.33 -0.98
N ALA A 140 3.78 8.34 -1.24
CA ALA A 140 4.97 8.62 -0.44
C ALA A 140 4.61 9.08 0.98
N LEU A 141 3.63 9.98 1.10
CA LEU A 141 3.16 10.46 2.40
C LEU A 141 2.46 9.36 3.20
N ASP A 142 1.68 8.48 2.56
CA ASP A 142 1.04 7.35 3.22
C ASP A 142 2.07 6.35 3.77
N ALA A 143 3.18 6.10 3.05
CA ALA A 143 4.29 5.31 3.57
C ALA A 143 4.89 5.92 4.85
N ALA A 144 5.11 7.23 4.85
CA ALA A 144 5.64 7.95 6.01
C ALA A 144 4.66 7.92 7.19
N ARG A 145 3.37 8.19 6.94
CA ARG A 145 2.31 8.12 7.95
C ARG A 145 2.18 6.74 8.58
N LEU A 146 2.21 5.69 7.75
CA LEU A 146 2.18 4.32 8.24
C LEU A 146 3.36 4.04 9.16
N SER A 147 4.58 4.30 8.67
CA SER A 147 5.82 4.08 9.42
C SER A 147 5.81 4.80 10.77
N ASN A 148 5.44 6.08 10.76
CA ASN A 148 5.32 6.87 11.97
C ASN A 148 4.21 6.33 12.90
N GLY A 149 3.04 6.04 12.35
CA GLY A 149 1.88 5.57 13.12
C GLY A 149 2.08 4.20 13.78
N ILE A 150 2.93 3.34 13.23
CA ILE A 150 3.33 2.06 13.85
C ILE A 150 4.65 2.19 14.64
N ARG A 151 5.28 3.37 14.66
CA ARG A 151 6.58 3.65 15.29
C ARG A 151 7.66 2.68 14.81
N PHE A 152 7.80 2.57 13.50
CA PHE A 152 8.79 1.68 12.90
C PHE A 152 10.21 2.26 13.05
N HIS A 153 11.14 1.45 13.55
CA HIS A 153 12.54 1.85 13.83
C HIS A 153 13.53 1.32 12.78
N GLY A 154 13.16 1.32 11.52
CA GLY A 154 14.01 0.90 10.42
C GLY A 154 13.96 1.91 9.27
N GLU A 155 14.39 1.49 8.10
CA GLU A 155 14.26 2.27 6.88
C GLU A 155 12.85 2.11 6.30
N THR A 156 12.23 3.21 5.93
CA THR A 156 10.93 3.18 5.26
C THR A 156 11.11 3.37 3.77
N MET A 157 10.51 2.48 2.98
CA MET A 157 10.53 2.52 1.52
C MET A 157 9.11 2.52 0.95
N VAL A 158 8.88 3.32 -0.08
CA VAL A 158 7.69 3.24 -0.90
C VAL A 158 8.01 2.64 -2.27
N PHE A 159 7.22 1.67 -2.71
CA PHE A 159 7.16 1.27 -4.11
C PHE A 159 5.96 1.96 -4.77
N SER A 160 6.24 2.93 -5.65
CA SER A 160 5.19 3.71 -6.30
C SER A 160 5.05 3.30 -7.77
N TRP A 161 3.98 2.56 -8.08
CA TRP A 161 3.61 2.16 -9.43
C TRP A 161 2.70 3.21 -10.10
N PRO A 162 2.61 3.29 -11.45
CA PRO A 162 1.86 4.30 -12.17
C PRO A 162 0.34 4.14 -11.99
N SER A 163 -0.27 4.97 -11.18
CA SER A 163 -1.72 5.14 -11.09
C SER A 163 -2.10 6.50 -11.65
N LYS A 164 -3.21 6.57 -12.37
CA LYS A 164 -3.75 7.82 -12.95
C LYS A 164 -4.32 8.75 -11.88
N ALA A 165 -4.56 8.24 -10.68
CA ALA A 165 -5.24 8.98 -9.61
C ALA A 165 -6.60 9.54 -10.05
N GLN A 166 -7.36 8.75 -10.81
CA GLN A 166 -8.70 9.08 -11.33
C GLN A 166 -9.61 7.87 -11.18
N LEU A 167 -10.84 8.09 -10.69
CA LEU A 167 -11.78 7.02 -10.37
C LEU A 167 -12.18 6.14 -11.56
N PHE A 168 -12.19 6.71 -12.77
CA PHE A 168 -12.60 5.98 -13.98
C PHE A 168 -11.47 5.18 -14.63
N ASP A 169 -10.22 5.36 -14.16
CA ASP A 169 -9.03 4.70 -14.73
C ASP A 169 -8.64 3.40 -14.00
N TYR A 170 -9.58 2.77 -13.29
CA TYR A 170 -9.32 1.53 -12.55
C TYR A 170 -8.70 0.42 -13.41
N GLY A 171 -9.18 0.25 -14.66
CA GLY A 171 -8.60 -0.72 -15.59
C GLY A 171 -7.14 -0.41 -15.93
N TYR A 172 -6.82 0.85 -16.22
CA TYR A 172 -5.45 1.29 -16.46
C TYR A 172 -4.55 1.04 -15.25
N ASP A 173 -5.03 1.35 -14.06
CA ASP A 173 -4.28 1.20 -12.82
C ASP A 173 -3.98 -0.27 -12.54
N ARG A 174 -4.94 -1.19 -12.72
CA ARG A 174 -4.70 -2.63 -12.58
C ARG A 174 -3.62 -3.14 -13.54
N GLU A 175 -3.71 -2.76 -14.82
CA GLU A 175 -2.69 -3.11 -15.82
C GLU A 175 -1.33 -2.50 -15.48
N SER A 176 -1.29 -1.28 -14.94
CA SER A 176 -0.04 -0.62 -14.52
C SER A 176 0.59 -1.27 -13.30
N ALA A 177 -0.23 -1.71 -12.34
CA ALA A 177 0.24 -2.49 -11.20
C ALA A 177 0.89 -3.79 -11.70
N MET A 178 0.20 -4.57 -12.54
CA MET A 178 0.74 -5.82 -13.08
C MET A 178 1.95 -5.60 -14.00
N TRP A 179 2.00 -4.52 -14.76
CA TRP A 179 3.17 -4.15 -15.55
C TRP A 179 4.40 -3.87 -14.66
N SER A 180 4.19 -3.40 -13.42
CA SER A 180 5.26 -3.07 -12.48
C SER A 180 5.76 -4.28 -11.66
N ARG A 181 5.24 -5.50 -11.86
CA ARG A 181 5.55 -6.67 -11.03
C ARG A 181 7.02 -7.06 -11.04
N ASP A 182 7.66 -7.03 -12.22
CA ASP A 182 9.07 -7.41 -12.37
C ASP A 182 9.99 -6.38 -11.69
N ALA A 183 9.60 -5.11 -11.68
CA ALA A 183 10.31 -4.07 -10.96
C ALA A 183 10.19 -4.24 -9.43
N LEU A 184 8.99 -4.60 -8.92
CA LEU A 184 8.83 -4.89 -7.49
C LEU A 184 9.58 -6.17 -7.09
N GLU A 185 9.58 -7.20 -7.93
CA GLU A 185 10.39 -8.40 -7.74
C GLU A 185 11.87 -8.05 -7.63
N GLN A 186 12.40 -7.21 -8.52
CA GLN A 186 13.77 -6.74 -8.47
C GLN A 186 14.06 -5.98 -7.16
N VAL A 187 13.15 -5.13 -6.68
CA VAL A 187 13.27 -4.45 -5.38
C VAL A 187 13.37 -5.46 -4.25
N LEU A 188 12.43 -6.39 -4.19
CA LEU A 188 12.39 -7.41 -3.13
C LEU A 188 13.63 -8.30 -3.17
N SER A 189 14.03 -8.80 -4.35
CA SER A 189 15.27 -9.56 -4.52
C SER A 189 16.50 -8.80 -4.01
N SER A 190 16.60 -7.50 -4.36
CA SER A 190 17.71 -6.65 -3.93
C SER A 190 17.73 -6.44 -2.42
N LEU A 191 16.57 -6.29 -1.79
CA LEU A 191 16.44 -6.12 -0.34
C LEU A 191 16.82 -7.41 0.40
N ILE A 192 16.26 -8.56 0.01
CA ILE A 192 16.50 -9.82 0.73
C ILE A 192 17.94 -10.35 0.57
N THR A 193 18.64 -9.94 -0.48
CA THR A 193 20.05 -10.33 -0.71
C THR A 193 21.06 -9.31 -0.19
N SER A 194 20.62 -8.13 0.22
CA SER A 194 21.52 -7.08 0.73
C SER A 194 22.02 -7.41 2.14
N PRO A 195 23.34 -7.32 2.40
CA PRO A 195 23.90 -7.48 3.73
C PRO A 195 23.57 -6.31 4.68
N ALA A 196 23.14 -5.15 4.15
CA ALA A 196 22.75 -3.99 4.94
C ALA A 196 21.30 -4.09 5.47
N VAL A 197 20.51 -5.04 4.97
CA VAL A 197 19.11 -5.22 5.34
C VAL A 197 18.97 -6.36 6.33
N GLY A 198 18.27 -6.16 7.42
CA GLY A 198 17.79 -7.18 8.34
C GLY A 198 16.60 -7.93 7.76
N ARG A 199 15.42 -7.66 8.25
CA ARG A 199 14.17 -8.19 7.69
C ARG A 199 13.45 -7.15 6.86
N VAL A 200 12.73 -7.61 5.85
CA VAL A 200 11.84 -6.81 5.03
C VAL A 200 10.41 -7.04 5.49
N HIS A 201 9.76 -6.00 6.00
CA HIS A 201 8.34 -6.03 6.31
C HIS A 201 7.58 -5.33 5.19
N ILE A 202 6.46 -5.88 4.75
CA ILE A 202 5.72 -5.37 3.61
C ILE A 202 4.31 -5.01 4.05
N VAL A 203 3.85 -3.81 3.71
CA VAL A 203 2.44 -3.44 3.80
C VAL A 203 1.95 -3.04 2.41
N ALA A 204 1.03 -3.80 1.88
CA ALA A 204 0.42 -3.54 0.57
C ALA A 204 -1.07 -3.24 0.72
N HIS A 205 -1.56 -2.30 -0.06
CA HIS A 205 -2.93 -1.82 0.02
C HIS A 205 -3.70 -2.07 -1.28
N SER A 206 -4.93 -2.56 -1.17
CA SER A 206 -5.90 -2.68 -2.28
C SER A 206 -5.29 -3.38 -3.53
N VAL A 207 -5.29 -2.74 -4.70
CA VAL A 207 -4.67 -3.26 -5.94
C VAL A 207 -3.17 -3.55 -5.76
N GLY A 208 -2.47 -2.81 -4.90
CA GLY A 208 -1.06 -3.07 -4.58
C GLY A 208 -0.81 -4.45 -3.97
N THR A 209 -1.82 -5.06 -3.35
CA THR A 209 -1.72 -6.42 -2.81
C THR A 209 -1.60 -7.48 -3.90
N MET A 210 -2.31 -7.31 -5.02
CA MET A 210 -2.20 -8.17 -6.19
C MET A 210 -0.78 -8.11 -6.79
N LEU A 211 -0.26 -6.92 -6.96
CA LEU A 211 1.12 -6.69 -7.41
C LEU A 211 2.14 -7.34 -6.48
N THR A 212 1.97 -7.14 -5.16
CA THR A 212 2.88 -7.66 -4.13
C THR A 212 2.84 -9.18 -4.06
N MET A 213 1.65 -9.79 -4.14
CA MET A 213 1.51 -11.25 -4.14
C MET A 213 2.21 -11.89 -5.33
N GLU A 214 2.11 -11.28 -6.51
CA GLU A 214 2.81 -11.77 -7.71
C GLU A 214 4.33 -11.64 -7.57
N ALA A 215 4.83 -10.53 -7.05
CA ALA A 215 6.26 -10.35 -6.79
C ALA A 215 6.79 -11.35 -5.74
N ILE A 216 6.02 -11.62 -4.67
CA ILE A 216 6.36 -12.63 -3.66
C ILE A 216 6.45 -14.02 -4.29
N ARG A 217 5.51 -14.41 -5.15
CA ARG A 217 5.58 -15.68 -5.88
C ARG A 217 6.88 -15.80 -6.67
N GLN A 218 7.24 -14.77 -7.41
CA GLN A 218 8.44 -14.76 -8.25
C GLN A 218 9.72 -14.88 -7.43
N ILE A 219 9.85 -14.12 -6.34
CA ILE A 219 11.03 -14.23 -5.46
C ILE A 219 11.06 -15.57 -4.72
N TYR A 220 9.91 -16.14 -4.34
CA TYR A 220 9.85 -17.44 -3.70
C TYR A 220 10.33 -18.55 -4.64
N ASP A 221 9.91 -18.51 -5.89
CA ASP A 221 10.37 -19.45 -6.92
C ASP A 221 11.89 -19.33 -7.17
N ARG A 222 12.46 -18.13 -7.07
CA ARG A 222 13.88 -17.86 -7.33
C ARG A 222 14.78 -18.12 -6.14
N HIS A 223 14.35 -17.73 -4.93
CA HIS A 223 15.20 -17.71 -3.74
C HIS A 223 14.80 -18.71 -2.65
N GLY A 224 13.64 -19.37 -2.78
CA GLY A 224 13.20 -20.43 -1.89
C GLY A 224 13.16 -20.02 -0.41
N GLY A 225 13.85 -20.79 0.44
CA GLY A 225 13.87 -20.58 1.89
C GLY A 225 14.40 -19.22 2.35
N VAL A 226 15.27 -18.57 1.56
CA VAL A 226 15.80 -17.24 1.87
C VAL A 226 14.68 -16.21 2.03
N VAL A 227 13.58 -16.38 1.26
CA VAL A 227 12.41 -15.49 1.38
C VAL A 227 11.82 -15.57 2.78
N ALA A 228 11.64 -16.77 3.34
CA ALA A 228 11.08 -16.96 4.67
C ALA A 228 11.98 -16.44 5.80
N GLU A 229 13.30 -16.45 5.59
CA GLU A 229 14.28 -15.93 6.55
C GLU A 229 14.36 -14.41 6.53
N ARG A 230 14.25 -13.80 5.34
CA ARG A 230 14.53 -12.39 5.11
C ARG A 230 13.27 -11.52 5.05
N ILE A 231 12.11 -12.08 4.67
CA ILE A 231 10.84 -11.39 4.76
C ILE A 231 10.20 -11.72 6.10
N GLY A 232 9.97 -10.68 6.90
CA GLY A 232 9.28 -10.78 8.17
C GLY A 232 7.76 -10.85 7.96
N THR A 233 7.05 -9.79 8.31
CA THR A 233 5.58 -9.72 8.17
C THR A 233 5.20 -9.15 6.83
N VAL A 234 4.20 -9.76 6.18
CA VAL A 234 3.49 -9.21 5.02
C VAL A 234 2.07 -8.88 5.44
N VAL A 235 1.66 -7.62 5.32
CA VAL A 235 0.29 -7.18 5.60
C VAL A 235 -0.41 -6.82 4.30
N PHE A 236 -1.51 -7.48 4.00
CA PHE A 236 -2.42 -7.15 2.92
C PHE A 236 -3.64 -6.41 3.48
N ALA A 237 -3.68 -5.10 3.30
CA ALA A 237 -4.77 -4.24 3.74
C ALA A 237 -5.82 -4.10 2.65
N SER A 238 -7.07 -4.49 2.94
CA SER A 238 -8.21 -4.46 2.01
C SER A 238 -7.88 -5.05 0.63
N PRO A 239 -7.40 -6.31 0.53
CA PRO A 239 -6.87 -6.83 -0.73
C PRO A 239 -7.90 -6.87 -1.86
N ASP A 240 -7.55 -6.25 -3.00
CA ASP A 240 -8.34 -6.26 -4.23
C ASP A 240 -7.82 -7.33 -5.21
N ILE A 241 -7.80 -8.56 -4.74
CA ILE A 241 -7.40 -9.75 -5.49
C ILE A 241 -8.62 -10.68 -5.60
N ASP A 242 -8.78 -11.34 -6.73
CA ASP A 242 -9.71 -12.46 -6.89
C ASP A 242 -9.36 -13.59 -5.92
N MET A 243 -10.38 -14.19 -5.28
CA MET A 243 -10.17 -15.19 -4.24
C MET A 243 -9.50 -16.47 -4.77
N ASP A 244 -9.84 -16.91 -5.99
CA ASP A 244 -9.27 -18.13 -6.58
C ASP A 244 -7.82 -17.90 -7.00
N VAL A 245 -7.52 -16.73 -7.60
CA VAL A 245 -6.15 -16.30 -7.93
C VAL A 245 -5.29 -16.21 -6.69
N PHE A 246 -5.83 -15.66 -5.61
CA PHE A 246 -5.13 -15.54 -4.33
C PHE A 246 -4.85 -16.90 -3.71
N SER A 247 -5.85 -17.80 -3.66
CA SER A 247 -5.70 -19.16 -3.11
C SER A 247 -4.63 -19.94 -3.85
N SER A 248 -4.65 -19.93 -5.18
CA SER A 248 -3.60 -20.55 -6.02
C SER A 248 -2.22 -19.98 -5.74
N SER A 249 -2.13 -18.66 -5.49
CA SER A 249 -0.87 -18.01 -5.16
C SER A 249 -0.36 -18.41 -3.78
N VAL A 250 -1.25 -18.53 -2.79
CA VAL A 250 -0.91 -18.99 -1.42
C VAL A 250 -0.42 -20.44 -1.44
N GLU A 251 -1.07 -21.32 -2.19
CA GLU A 251 -0.63 -22.72 -2.36
C GLU A 251 0.80 -22.78 -2.92
N ARG A 252 1.14 -21.90 -3.86
CA ARG A 252 2.49 -21.85 -4.49
C ARG A 252 3.59 -21.48 -3.51
N ILE A 253 3.34 -20.52 -2.60
CA ILE A 253 4.31 -20.09 -1.59
C ILE A 253 4.34 -20.97 -0.34
N GLY A 254 3.39 -21.91 -0.21
CA GLY A 254 3.34 -22.93 0.83
C GLY A 254 3.47 -22.37 2.25
N PRO A 255 4.44 -22.88 3.07
CA PRO A 255 4.57 -22.50 4.48
C PRO A 255 4.81 -21.00 4.71
N PHE A 256 5.32 -20.26 3.72
CA PHE A 256 5.52 -18.81 3.82
C PHE A 256 4.18 -18.05 4.02
N ALA A 257 3.05 -18.66 3.69
CA ALA A 257 1.72 -18.09 3.94
C ALA A 257 1.50 -17.65 5.40
N SER A 258 2.13 -18.32 6.36
CA SER A 258 2.06 -17.96 7.78
C SER A 258 2.68 -16.57 8.12
N ASN A 259 3.48 -16.00 7.23
CA ASN A 259 4.01 -14.65 7.38
C ASN A 259 3.03 -13.57 6.89
N ILE A 260 1.90 -13.99 6.28
CA ILE A 260 0.93 -13.07 5.69
C ILE A 260 -0.22 -12.82 6.66
N THR A 261 -0.49 -11.54 6.91
CA THR A 261 -1.67 -11.05 7.63
C THR A 261 -2.59 -10.34 6.65
N VAL A 262 -3.85 -10.75 6.60
CA VAL A 262 -4.88 -10.12 5.77
C VAL A 262 -5.82 -9.30 6.66
N ILE A 263 -5.97 -8.02 6.37
CA ILE A 263 -6.96 -7.14 7.00
C ILE A 263 -8.18 -7.11 6.08
N THR A 264 -9.29 -7.67 6.57
CA THR A 264 -10.58 -7.73 5.85
C THR A 264 -11.58 -6.74 6.42
N SER A 265 -12.51 -6.27 5.57
CA SER A 265 -13.67 -5.50 6.01
C SER A 265 -14.87 -5.82 5.12
N THR A 266 -15.93 -6.37 5.72
CA THR A 266 -17.20 -6.66 5.01
C THR A 266 -17.94 -5.38 4.63
N ASN A 267 -17.59 -4.25 5.24
CA ASN A 267 -18.19 -2.93 5.01
C ASN A 267 -17.38 -2.05 4.04
N ASP A 268 -16.38 -2.63 3.35
CA ASP A 268 -15.54 -1.90 2.40
C ASP A 268 -16.29 -1.66 1.08
N ARG A 269 -16.74 -0.43 0.89
CA ARG A 269 -17.48 -0.01 -0.31
C ARG A 269 -16.63 0.06 -1.56
N ALA A 270 -15.34 0.32 -1.44
CA ALA A 270 -14.45 0.35 -2.60
C ALA A 270 -14.30 -1.06 -3.19
N LEU A 271 -14.18 -2.09 -2.34
CA LEU A 271 -14.18 -3.48 -2.78
C LEU A 271 -15.54 -3.92 -3.36
N ALA A 272 -16.65 -3.38 -2.84
CA ALA A 272 -17.98 -3.64 -3.42
C ALA A 272 -18.10 -3.09 -4.85
N VAL A 273 -17.55 -1.89 -5.12
CA VAL A 273 -17.48 -1.31 -6.47
C VAL A 273 -16.54 -2.12 -7.36
N SER A 274 -15.34 -2.48 -6.87
CA SER A 274 -14.40 -3.33 -7.60
C SER A 274 -15.01 -4.68 -7.98
N ARG A 275 -15.73 -5.31 -7.03
CA ARG A 275 -16.48 -6.55 -7.28
C ARG A 275 -17.51 -6.39 -8.39
N TRP A 276 -18.26 -5.30 -8.38
CA TRP A 276 -19.28 -5.04 -9.41
C TRP A 276 -18.66 -4.84 -10.80
N ILE A 277 -17.56 -4.06 -10.90
CA ILE A 277 -16.83 -3.87 -12.16
C ILE A 277 -16.27 -5.19 -12.69
N ALA A 278 -15.84 -6.09 -11.80
CA ALA A 278 -15.26 -7.38 -12.16
C ALA A 278 -16.29 -8.50 -12.37
N GLY A 279 -17.58 -8.19 -12.54
CA GLY A 279 -18.61 -9.21 -12.82
C GLY A 279 -19.05 -10.05 -11.62
N GLY A 280 -18.94 -9.54 -10.40
CA GLY A 280 -19.40 -10.21 -9.18
C GLY A 280 -18.37 -11.10 -8.47
N ILE A 281 -17.13 -11.09 -8.90
CA ILE A 281 -16.02 -11.87 -8.34
C ILE A 281 -15.74 -11.46 -6.89
N THR A 282 -15.60 -12.45 -5.99
CA THR A 282 -15.30 -12.20 -4.58
C THR A 282 -13.86 -11.72 -4.41
N ARG A 283 -13.69 -10.57 -3.77
CA ARG A 283 -12.38 -10.01 -3.42
C ARG A 283 -11.92 -10.49 -2.05
N VAL A 284 -10.64 -10.78 -1.92
CA VAL A 284 -10.02 -11.27 -0.67
C VAL A 284 -10.31 -10.36 0.51
N GLY A 285 -10.26 -9.04 0.33
CA GLY A 285 -10.56 -8.07 1.39
C GLY A 285 -12.00 -8.10 1.91
N ALA A 286 -12.94 -8.71 1.17
CA ALA A 286 -14.32 -8.92 1.54
C ALA A 286 -14.65 -10.41 1.79
N ALA A 287 -13.65 -11.30 1.80
CA ALA A 287 -13.83 -12.74 1.97
C ALA A 287 -14.13 -13.11 3.44
N GLU A 288 -14.78 -14.25 3.62
CA GLU A 288 -15.00 -14.81 4.95
C GLU A 288 -13.67 -15.22 5.59
N GLN A 289 -13.47 -14.83 6.85
CA GLN A 289 -12.24 -15.12 7.59
C GLN A 289 -11.90 -16.61 7.66
N ALA A 290 -12.92 -17.48 7.79
CA ALA A 290 -12.72 -18.91 7.88
C ALA A 290 -12.03 -19.49 6.63
N VAL A 291 -12.31 -18.94 5.45
CA VAL A 291 -11.66 -19.34 4.20
C VAL A 291 -10.17 -18.98 4.23
N LEU A 292 -9.85 -17.75 4.58
CA LEU A 292 -8.46 -17.26 4.65
C LEU A 292 -7.64 -17.98 5.72
N LYS A 293 -8.22 -18.28 6.88
CA LYS A 293 -7.55 -19.04 7.95
C LYS A 293 -7.22 -20.47 7.53
N ARG A 294 -8.08 -21.13 6.73
CA ARG A 294 -7.78 -22.46 6.18
C ARG A 294 -6.59 -22.46 5.22
N LEU A 295 -6.28 -21.32 4.60
CA LEU A 295 -5.08 -21.15 3.78
C LEU A 295 -3.80 -20.88 4.60
N GLY A 296 -3.88 -20.94 5.94
CA GLY A 296 -2.72 -20.72 6.82
C GLY A 296 -2.39 -19.24 7.09
N LEU A 297 -3.31 -18.32 6.75
CA LEU A 297 -3.09 -16.87 6.90
C LEU A 297 -3.52 -16.36 8.27
N HIS A 298 -2.87 -15.31 8.74
CA HIS A 298 -3.39 -14.49 9.83
C HIS A 298 -4.47 -13.53 9.30
N VAL A 299 -5.61 -13.43 10.01
CA VAL A 299 -6.74 -12.60 9.55
C VAL A 299 -7.18 -11.65 10.65
N ILE A 300 -7.32 -10.38 10.28
CA ILE A 300 -7.80 -9.29 11.13
C ILE A 300 -9.12 -8.79 10.53
N ASP A 301 -10.19 -8.83 11.33
CA ASP A 301 -11.48 -8.26 10.95
C ASP A 301 -11.58 -6.81 11.36
N ALA A 302 -11.58 -5.91 10.39
CA ALA A 302 -11.76 -4.49 10.58
C ALA A 302 -13.22 -4.02 10.36
N SER A 303 -14.17 -4.91 10.14
CA SER A 303 -15.57 -4.58 9.80
C SER A 303 -16.27 -3.72 10.85
N LYS A 304 -15.88 -3.83 12.13
CA LYS A 304 -16.47 -3.07 13.25
C LYS A 304 -15.72 -1.78 13.58
N GLN A 305 -14.60 -1.49 12.90
CA GLN A 305 -13.65 -0.46 13.34
C GLN A 305 -13.68 0.81 12.49
N GLY A 306 -14.56 0.89 11.48
CA GLY A 306 -14.67 2.04 10.59
C GLY A 306 -15.95 2.85 10.85
N TRP A 307 -15.78 4.17 11.06
CA TRP A 307 -16.84 5.16 10.96
C TRP A 307 -16.58 5.97 9.69
N GLY A 308 -17.29 5.71 8.61
CA GLY A 308 -17.14 6.47 7.36
C GLY A 308 -17.74 5.76 6.16
N ILE A 309 -17.89 6.52 5.07
CA ILE A 309 -18.50 6.04 3.83
C ILE A 309 -17.57 5.07 3.09
N ILE A 310 -16.25 5.19 3.30
CA ILE A 310 -15.21 4.38 2.64
C ILE A 310 -14.23 3.88 3.71
N ASN A 311 -14.37 2.61 4.11
CA ASN A 311 -13.49 1.97 5.10
C ASN A 311 -12.25 1.30 4.46
N HIS A 312 -11.72 1.89 3.39
CA HIS A 312 -10.69 1.26 2.57
C HIS A 312 -9.26 1.49 3.09
N ASP A 313 -9.04 2.56 3.83
CA ASP A 313 -7.73 3.01 4.36
C ASP A 313 -7.58 2.90 5.88
N LEU A 314 -8.34 2.00 6.51
CA LEU A 314 -8.34 1.81 7.96
C LEU A 314 -6.95 1.53 8.55
N PHE A 315 -6.06 0.92 7.79
CA PHE A 315 -4.70 0.64 8.23
C PHE A 315 -3.86 1.92 8.45
N LEU A 316 -4.23 3.04 7.82
CA LEU A 316 -3.61 4.35 8.04
C LEU A 316 -4.33 5.13 9.15
N SER A 317 -5.66 5.11 9.18
CA SER A 317 -6.47 5.99 10.01
C SER A 317 -6.81 5.40 11.39
N ASN A 318 -6.91 4.07 11.53
CA ASN A 318 -7.35 3.42 12.76
C ASN A 318 -6.18 3.00 13.67
N ALA A 319 -6.12 3.56 14.88
CA ALA A 319 -5.04 3.29 15.84
C ALA A 319 -4.96 1.81 16.27
N GLN A 320 -6.10 1.11 16.37
CA GLN A 320 -6.12 -0.31 16.76
C GLN A 320 -5.52 -1.18 15.66
N ILE A 321 -5.84 -0.89 14.40
CA ILE A 321 -5.27 -1.60 13.24
C ILE A 321 -3.76 -1.35 13.17
N ARG A 322 -3.31 -0.11 13.36
CA ARG A 322 -1.87 0.20 13.40
C ARG A 322 -1.15 -0.55 14.53
N LEU A 323 -1.77 -0.65 15.72
CA LEU A 323 -1.20 -1.41 16.83
C LEU A 323 -1.05 -2.90 16.50
N VAL A 324 -2.01 -3.50 15.79
CA VAL A 324 -1.91 -4.91 15.36
C VAL A 324 -0.82 -5.08 14.31
N ILE A 325 -0.72 -4.19 13.33
CA ILE A 325 0.38 -4.20 12.35
C ILE A 325 1.73 -4.11 13.06
N ARG A 326 1.87 -3.17 14.01
CA ARG A 326 3.08 -3.03 14.81
C ARG A 326 3.45 -4.31 15.54
N ARG A 327 2.50 -4.93 16.26
CA ARG A 327 2.76 -6.20 16.98
C ARG A 327 3.18 -7.33 16.07
N ALA A 328 2.59 -7.44 14.88
CA ALA A 328 2.97 -8.43 13.89
C ALA A 328 4.42 -8.21 13.41
N ILE A 329 4.81 -6.96 13.18
CA ILE A 329 6.18 -6.59 12.79
C ILE A 329 7.17 -6.84 13.95
N ASP A 330 6.87 -6.38 15.16
CA ASP A 330 7.75 -6.51 16.33
C ASP A 330 8.05 -7.99 16.66
N GLY A 331 7.10 -8.90 16.43
CA GLY A 331 7.28 -10.35 16.59
C GLY A 331 8.23 -10.99 15.55
N GLN A 332 8.58 -10.28 14.50
CA GLN A 332 9.42 -10.76 13.38
C GLN A 332 10.67 -9.91 13.12
N ARG A 333 11.02 -9.01 14.05
CA ARG A 333 12.18 -8.13 13.89
C ARG A 333 13.50 -8.91 13.99
N THR A 334 14.51 -8.41 13.29
CA THR A 334 15.90 -8.87 13.50
C THR A 334 16.32 -8.54 14.93
N PRO A 335 16.88 -9.50 15.71
CA PRO A 335 17.43 -9.20 17.02
C PRO A 335 18.45 -8.06 16.90
N ALA A 336 18.40 -7.12 17.84
CA ALA A 336 19.48 -6.14 17.96
C ALA A 336 20.79 -6.89 18.12
N ALA A 337 21.82 -6.53 17.35
CA ALA A 337 23.17 -7.04 17.63
C ALA A 337 23.52 -6.55 19.04
N ASP A 338 23.55 -7.47 20.00
CA ASP A 338 23.99 -7.15 21.35
C ASP A 338 25.38 -6.53 21.23
N GLY A 339 25.46 -5.25 21.57
CA GLY A 339 26.74 -4.54 21.62
C GLY A 339 27.59 -5.18 22.72
N THR A 340 28.53 -6.02 22.30
CA THR A 340 29.66 -6.45 23.12
C THR A 340 30.78 -5.43 23.03
#